data_fac9ca4f7e50dab3c8fdea52b1ecccf2
#
_entry.id   fac9ca4f7e50dab3c8fdea52b1ecccf2
#
_cell.length_a   1.000
_cell.length_b   1.000
_cell.length_c   1.000
_cell.angle_alpha   90.00
_cell.angle_beta   90.00
_cell.angle_gamma   90.00
#
_symmetry.space_group_name_H-M   'P 1'
#
loop_
_entity.id
_entity.type
_entity.pdbx_description
1 polymer ?
#
loop_
_entity_poly.entity_id
_entity_poly.type
_entity_poly.pdbx_seq_one_letter_code
_entity_poly.pdbx_strand_id
1 'polypeptide(L)'
;MSKIVEVTALEIIDSRGNPTVEAEVVLESGARGVAAVPSGASTGKREAVELRDSAPKKGKARYLGKGVLKAVANVEGPLAKRVIGLDAQDQVGLDQAMIELDGTENKSRLGANALLAVSLANAKAAAAENGQTLFRHLGGIQADTLPVPMMNVINGGAHADNNVDIQEFMILPVGAPSFGEALRQGAEVFHALKKVLHGRKLSTAVGDEGGFAPNLPSNEAALECLLEAIDSAGYKAGKDIYLGLDVASSEFFKKGKYHLEGEGKEYTAAEFADYLAGLCDRYPVISIEDGCAEDDWAGWAILTQKLGGKVQLVGDDLFVTNTRILAEGIIKGIANSILIKPNQIGTLSETLEAIRMATDAGYSAVVSHRSGETEDATIADIAVGTAATQIKTGSLCRSDRMAKYNQLLRIERALGKRARYPGAAAFPIGL
;
A
#
# COMPACT_ATOMS: atom_id res chain seq x y z
N MET A 1 1.25 33.33 -7.33
CA MET A 1 0.03 32.50 -7.15
C MET A 1 -0.09 31.63 -8.39
N SER A 2 -0.07 30.33 -8.19
CA SER A 2 -0.19 29.33 -9.28
C SER A 2 -1.67 28.88 -9.36
N LYS A 3 -2.52 29.72 -9.98
CA LYS A 3 -3.96 29.46 -10.03
C LYS A 3 -4.31 28.27 -10.87
N ILE A 4 -5.20 27.43 -10.35
CA ILE A 4 -5.87 26.38 -11.11
C ILE A 4 -6.85 27.01 -12.09
N VAL A 5 -6.77 26.65 -13.37
CA VAL A 5 -7.65 27.17 -14.41
C VAL A 5 -8.55 26.10 -15.02
N GLU A 6 -8.15 24.83 -14.93
CA GLU A 6 -8.92 23.72 -15.48
C GLU A 6 -8.74 22.46 -14.65
N VAL A 7 -9.82 21.69 -14.49
CA VAL A 7 -9.82 20.36 -13.88
C VAL A 7 -10.72 19.46 -14.72
N THR A 8 -10.15 18.38 -15.24
CA THR A 8 -10.85 17.37 -16.04
C THR A 8 -10.65 15.99 -15.45
N ALA A 9 -11.49 15.03 -15.84
CA ALA A 9 -11.36 13.65 -15.39
C ALA A 9 -11.73 12.66 -16.48
N LEU A 10 -11.21 11.45 -16.33
CA LEU A 10 -11.43 10.34 -17.25
C LEU A 10 -11.69 9.04 -16.46
N GLU A 11 -12.63 8.24 -16.97
CA GLU A 11 -12.75 6.84 -16.53
C GLU A 11 -11.73 6.01 -17.30
N ILE A 12 -10.72 5.47 -16.59
CA ILE A 12 -9.68 4.59 -17.13
C ILE A 12 -9.84 3.17 -16.57
N ILE A 13 -9.03 2.22 -17.03
CA ILE A 13 -9.11 0.81 -16.62
C ILE A 13 -7.89 0.44 -15.76
N ASP A 14 -8.14 -0.17 -14.60
CA ASP A 14 -7.13 -0.67 -13.68
C ASP A 14 -6.54 -2.02 -14.11
N SER A 15 -5.54 -2.51 -13.38
CA SER A 15 -4.83 -3.77 -13.61
C SER A 15 -5.71 -5.02 -13.51
N ARG A 16 -6.93 -4.90 -12.97
CA ARG A 16 -7.93 -5.97 -12.87
C ARG A 16 -9.02 -5.87 -13.94
N GLY A 17 -8.93 -4.90 -14.85
CA GLY A 17 -9.96 -4.65 -15.87
C GLY A 17 -11.20 -3.93 -15.33
N ASN A 18 -11.14 -3.32 -14.14
CA ASN A 18 -12.21 -2.50 -13.59
C ASN A 18 -11.95 -1.01 -13.85
N PRO A 19 -13.01 -0.19 -14.01
CA PRO A 19 -12.83 1.25 -14.16
C PRO A 19 -12.33 1.91 -12.87
N THR A 20 -11.51 2.95 -13.05
CA THR A 20 -11.07 3.86 -12.00
C THR A 20 -10.98 5.30 -12.53
N VAL A 21 -10.68 6.27 -11.66
CA VAL A 21 -10.66 7.69 -11.97
C VAL A 21 -9.23 8.16 -12.22
N GLU A 22 -9.03 8.88 -13.32
CA GLU A 22 -7.88 9.74 -13.56
C GLU A 22 -8.34 11.19 -13.62
N ALA A 23 -7.60 12.12 -12.99
CA ALA A 23 -7.86 13.55 -13.09
C ALA A 23 -6.63 14.29 -13.59
N GLU A 24 -6.88 15.39 -14.32
CA GLU A 24 -5.88 16.37 -14.73
C GLU A 24 -6.20 17.73 -14.11
N VAL A 25 -5.17 18.39 -13.58
CA VAL A 25 -5.21 19.77 -13.10
C VAL A 25 -4.26 20.61 -13.94
N VAL A 26 -4.75 21.73 -14.49
CA VAL A 26 -3.98 22.68 -15.30
C VAL A 26 -3.90 24.02 -14.58
N LEU A 27 -2.71 24.60 -14.53
CA LEU A 27 -2.43 25.90 -13.92
C LEU A 27 -2.39 27.02 -14.97
N GLU A 28 -2.54 28.26 -14.53
CA GLU A 28 -2.50 29.47 -15.40
C GLU A 28 -1.21 29.58 -16.22
N SER A 29 -0.10 29.06 -15.69
CA SER A 29 1.19 28.98 -16.40
C SER A 29 1.23 27.95 -17.53
N GLY A 30 0.25 27.05 -17.58
CA GLY A 30 0.24 25.87 -18.44
C GLY A 30 0.87 24.63 -17.82
N ALA A 31 1.38 24.70 -16.57
CA ALA A 31 1.83 23.52 -15.84
C ALA A 31 0.66 22.57 -15.60
N ARG A 32 0.92 21.26 -15.69
CA ARG A 32 -0.11 20.21 -15.61
C ARG A 32 0.30 19.10 -14.66
N GLY A 33 -0.68 18.52 -14.01
CA GLY A 33 -0.51 17.30 -13.24
C GLY A 33 -1.63 16.32 -13.53
N VAL A 34 -1.28 15.07 -13.74
CA VAL A 34 -2.22 13.96 -13.99
C VAL A 34 -2.03 12.90 -12.93
N ALA A 35 -3.11 12.40 -12.34
CA ALA A 35 -3.06 11.33 -11.34
C ALA A 35 -4.22 10.36 -11.51
N ALA A 36 -3.90 9.06 -11.44
CA ALA A 36 -4.86 7.98 -11.43
C ALA A 36 -4.97 7.37 -10.02
N VAL A 37 -6.17 6.99 -9.63
CA VAL A 37 -6.45 6.46 -8.29
C VAL A 37 -6.55 4.93 -8.32
N PRO A 38 -5.92 4.21 -7.38
CA PRO A 38 -6.04 2.76 -7.28
C PRO A 38 -7.36 2.33 -6.63
N SER A 39 -7.66 1.02 -6.69
CA SER A 39 -8.86 0.41 -6.13
C SER A 39 -8.54 -0.89 -5.37
N GLY A 40 -9.09 -1.09 -4.17
CA GLY A 40 -8.90 -2.30 -3.38
C GLY A 40 -9.75 -3.49 -3.83
N ALA A 41 -9.31 -4.73 -3.57
CA ALA A 41 -10.12 -5.94 -3.64
C ALA A 41 -10.78 -6.22 -2.29
N SER A 42 -9.97 -6.36 -1.24
CA SER A 42 -10.39 -6.29 0.15
C SER A 42 -10.38 -4.84 0.61
N THR A 43 -11.32 -4.44 1.44
CA THR A 43 -11.43 -3.07 1.95
C THR A 43 -11.81 -3.10 3.43
N GLY A 44 -11.06 -2.37 4.25
CA GLY A 44 -11.41 -2.16 5.65
C GLY A 44 -12.77 -1.46 5.80
N LYS A 45 -13.56 -1.87 6.75
CA LYS A 45 -14.93 -1.34 6.99
C LYS A 45 -14.98 0.16 7.18
N ARG A 46 -13.87 0.76 7.63
CA ARG A 46 -13.75 2.18 7.99
C ARG A 46 -13.04 3.02 6.94
N GLU A 47 -12.75 2.46 5.76
CA GLU A 47 -12.18 3.22 4.64
C GLU A 47 -13.14 4.32 4.15
N ALA A 48 -12.58 5.39 3.62
CA ALA A 48 -13.34 6.38 2.86
C ALA A 48 -13.96 5.74 1.60
N VAL A 49 -15.12 6.24 1.20
CA VAL A 49 -15.96 5.60 0.17
C VAL A 49 -15.36 5.78 -1.22
N GLU A 50 -15.00 4.69 -1.88
CA GLU A 50 -14.79 4.66 -3.32
C GLU A 50 -16.16 4.73 -4.02
N LEU A 51 -16.47 5.86 -4.65
CA LEU A 51 -17.76 6.07 -5.28
C LEU A 51 -17.84 5.31 -6.60
N ARG A 52 -18.79 4.38 -6.68
CA ARG A 52 -19.14 3.59 -7.86
C ARG A 52 -20.52 3.92 -8.38
N ASP A 53 -20.74 3.67 -9.67
CA ASP A 53 -22.05 3.85 -10.29
C ASP A 53 -23.03 2.83 -9.75
N SER A 54 -24.25 3.26 -9.44
CA SER A 54 -25.31 2.32 -9.06
C SER A 54 -25.74 1.51 -10.27
N ALA A 55 -26.01 0.22 -10.10
CA ALA A 55 -26.64 -0.58 -11.13
C ALA A 55 -28.00 0.02 -11.52
N PRO A 56 -28.34 0.14 -12.80
CA PRO A 56 -29.62 0.66 -13.22
C PRO A 56 -30.76 -0.25 -12.76
N LYS A 57 -31.90 0.33 -12.40
CA LYS A 57 -33.08 -0.45 -11.99
C LYS A 57 -33.60 -1.41 -13.08
N LYS A 58 -33.29 -1.11 -14.34
CA LYS A 58 -33.59 -1.93 -15.52
C LYS A 58 -32.43 -1.83 -16.52
N GLY A 59 -32.08 -2.95 -17.15
CA GLY A 59 -31.03 -3.01 -18.14
C GLY A 59 -29.71 -3.57 -17.59
N LYS A 60 -28.69 -3.64 -18.48
CA LYS A 60 -27.36 -4.18 -18.15
C LYS A 60 -26.51 -3.10 -17.49
N ALA A 61 -25.93 -3.38 -16.33
CA ALA A 61 -25.03 -2.47 -15.65
C ALA A 61 -23.70 -2.33 -16.41
N ARG A 62 -23.23 -1.08 -16.63
CA ARG A 62 -21.87 -0.83 -17.15
C ARG A 62 -20.85 -1.43 -16.20
N TYR A 63 -19.83 -2.10 -16.76
CA TYR A 63 -18.75 -2.73 -15.96
C TYR A 63 -19.28 -3.56 -14.78
N LEU A 64 -20.41 -4.27 -14.98
CA LEU A 64 -21.06 -5.08 -13.95
C LEU A 64 -21.42 -4.28 -12.66
N GLY A 65 -21.67 -2.97 -12.80
CA GLY A 65 -21.96 -2.06 -11.67
C GLY A 65 -20.73 -1.38 -11.04
N LYS A 66 -19.53 -1.61 -11.60
CA LYS A 66 -18.28 -1.04 -11.08
C LYS A 66 -17.85 0.28 -11.77
N GLY A 67 -18.69 0.88 -12.64
CA GLY A 67 -18.40 2.14 -13.32
C GLY A 67 -18.10 3.28 -12.33
N VAL A 68 -17.40 4.33 -12.79
CA VAL A 68 -17.02 5.49 -11.97
C VAL A 68 -17.43 6.84 -12.58
N LEU A 69 -18.40 6.82 -13.52
CA LEU A 69 -18.84 8.08 -14.18
C LEU A 69 -19.43 9.10 -13.21
N LYS A 70 -20.02 8.67 -12.07
CA LYS A 70 -20.45 9.61 -11.02
C LYS A 70 -19.27 10.32 -10.38
N ALA A 71 -18.18 9.59 -10.09
CA ALA A 71 -16.96 10.18 -9.55
C ALA A 71 -16.31 11.14 -10.57
N VAL A 72 -16.24 10.76 -11.86
CA VAL A 72 -15.79 11.63 -12.94
C VAL A 72 -16.64 12.90 -13.01
N ALA A 73 -17.97 12.78 -13.00
CA ALA A 73 -18.87 13.94 -13.01
C ALA A 73 -18.70 14.83 -11.76
N ASN A 74 -18.37 14.24 -10.60
CA ASN A 74 -18.07 15.02 -9.39
C ASN A 74 -16.75 15.78 -9.51
N VAL A 75 -15.75 15.23 -10.19
CA VAL A 75 -14.50 15.94 -10.47
C VAL A 75 -14.77 17.13 -11.41
N GLU A 76 -15.40 16.92 -12.56
CA GLU A 76 -15.64 17.95 -13.57
C GLU A 76 -16.72 18.99 -13.17
N GLY A 77 -17.56 18.63 -12.21
CA GLY A 77 -18.66 19.46 -11.74
C GLY A 77 -18.33 20.19 -10.42
N PRO A 78 -18.80 19.66 -9.27
CA PRO A 78 -18.69 20.35 -7.98
C PRO A 78 -17.25 20.56 -7.52
N LEU A 79 -16.32 19.58 -7.72
CA LEU A 79 -14.92 19.73 -7.32
C LEU A 79 -14.20 20.76 -8.19
N ALA A 80 -14.31 20.70 -9.52
CA ALA A 80 -13.72 21.69 -10.41
C ALA A 80 -14.19 23.12 -10.06
N LYS A 81 -15.51 23.32 -9.86
CA LYS A 81 -16.07 24.62 -9.44
C LYS A 81 -15.52 25.12 -8.11
N ARG A 82 -15.17 24.22 -7.20
CA ARG A 82 -14.66 24.58 -5.86
C ARG A 82 -13.19 24.95 -5.90
N VAL A 83 -12.39 24.30 -6.75
CA VAL A 83 -10.92 24.44 -6.73
C VAL A 83 -10.36 25.38 -7.80
N ILE A 84 -11.07 25.61 -8.91
CA ILE A 84 -10.65 26.60 -9.93
C ILE A 84 -10.52 27.98 -9.29
N GLY A 85 -9.37 28.64 -9.53
CA GLY A 85 -9.00 29.91 -8.94
C GLY A 85 -8.23 29.84 -7.63
N LEU A 86 -8.17 28.66 -6.97
CA LEU A 86 -7.31 28.43 -5.81
C LEU A 86 -5.84 28.41 -6.23
N ASP A 87 -4.96 28.64 -5.25
CA ASP A 87 -3.52 28.53 -5.43
C ASP A 87 -3.10 27.06 -5.30
N ALA A 88 -2.56 26.48 -6.36
CA ALA A 88 -2.10 25.08 -6.38
C ALA A 88 -0.95 24.79 -5.38
N GLN A 89 -0.23 25.82 -4.95
CA GLN A 89 0.82 25.68 -3.94
C GLN A 89 0.27 25.48 -2.53
N ASP A 90 -0.99 25.85 -2.28
CA ASP A 90 -1.69 25.61 -1.01
C ASP A 90 -2.43 24.27 -1.05
N GLN A 91 -1.67 23.16 -1.02
CA GLN A 91 -2.24 21.80 -1.05
C GLN A 91 -3.20 21.55 0.11
N VAL A 92 -2.86 22.02 1.31
CA VAL A 92 -3.69 21.83 2.51
C VAL A 92 -5.02 22.57 2.37
N GLY A 93 -4.98 23.83 1.93
CA GLY A 93 -6.18 24.62 1.70
C GLY A 93 -7.08 24.05 0.60
N LEU A 94 -6.48 23.51 -0.47
CA LEU A 94 -7.22 22.84 -1.54
C LEU A 94 -7.91 21.57 -1.03
N ASP A 95 -7.18 20.69 -0.34
CA ASP A 95 -7.73 19.43 0.19
C ASP A 95 -8.83 19.71 1.22
N GLN A 96 -8.62 20.66 2.11
CA GLN A 96 -9.64 21.10 3.09
C GLN A 96 -10.89 21.62 2.40
N ALA A 97 -10.74 22.42 1.33
CA ALA A 97 -11.86 22.94 0.57
C ALA A 97 -12.71 21.83 -0.09
N MET A 98 -12.08 20.75 -0.53
CA MET A 98 -12.77 19.57 -1.09
C MET A 98 -13.44 18.73 0.00
N ILE A 99 -12.79 18.54 1.15
CA ILE A 99 -13.35 17.83 2.32
C ILE A 99 -14.59 18.56 2.83
N GLU A 100 -14.54 19.87 3.01
CA GLU A 100 -15.69 20.69 3.43
C GLU A 100 -16.82 20.64 2.41
N LEU A 101 -16.47 20.63 1.11
CA LEU A 101 -17.48 20.50 0.06
C LEU A 101 -18.16 19.14 0.12
N ASP A 102 -17.45 18.04 0.37
CA ASP A 102 -18.08 16.72 0.58
C ASP A 102 -18.94 16.72 1.84
N GLY A 103 -18.44 17.19 2.95
CA GLY A 103 -19.17 17.39 4.21
C GLY A 103 -19.61 16.10 4.90
N THR A 104 -19.14 14.93 4.46
CA THR A 104 -19.38 13.63 5.11
C THR A 104 -18.09 13.10 5.73
N GLU A 105 -18.19 12.29 6.78
CA GLU A 105 -17.03 11.78 7.52
C GLU A 105 -16.12 10.90 6.63
N ASN A 106 -16.74 10.10 5.76
CA ASN A 106 -16.05 9.11 4.92
C ASN A 106 -16.07 9.45 3.41
N LYS A 107 -16.31 10.71 3.06
CA LYS A 107 -16.32 11.21 1.67
C LYS A 107 -17.36 10.52 0.77
N SER A 108 -18.48 10.07 1.36
CA SER A 108 -19.50 9.28 0.65
C SER A 108 -20.32 10.11 -0.35
N ARG A 109 -20.32 11.43 -0.28
CA ARG A 109 -21.12 12.28 -1.18
C ARG A 109 -20.45 12.47 -2.53
N LEU A 110 -19.16 12.77 -2.57
CA LEU A 110 -18.42 13.03 -3.80
C LEU A 110 -17.53 11.85 -4.21
N GLY A 111 -17.11 11.05 -3.25
CA GLY A 111 -16.23 9.90 -3.42
C GLY A 111 -14.77 10.22 -3.09
N ALA A 112 -14.15 9.40 -2.25
CA ALA A 112 -12.72 9.51 -1.93
C ALA A 112 -11.84 9.39 -3.18
N ASN A 113 -12.24 8.56 -4.15
CA ASN A 113 -11.57 8.43 -5.43
C ASN A 113 -11.58 9.73 -6.24
N ALA A 114 -12.70 10.47 -6.26
CA ALA A 114 -12.80 11.76 -6.93
C ALA A 114 -11.92 12.83 -6.25
N LEU A 115 -11.98 12.91 -4.91
CA LEU A 115 -11.17 13.87 -4.14
C LEU A 115 -9.68 13.58 -4.33
N LEU A 116 -9.26 12.32 -4.17
CA LEU A 116 -7.86 11.92 -4.27
C LEU A 116 -7.28 12.18 -5.64
N ALA A 117 -8.03 11.89 -6.71
CA ALA A 117 -7.57 12.16 -8.08
C ALA A 117 -7.20 13.63 -8.28
N VAL A 118 -8.06 14.55 -7.83
CA VAL A 118 -7.79 16.00 -7.88
C VAL A 118 -6.63 16.40 -6.97
N SER A 119 -6.60 15.90 -5.75
CA SER A 119 -5.56 16.19 -4.75
C SER A 119 -4.16 15.84 -5.25
N LEU A 120 -3.99 14.63 -5.80
CA LEU A 120 -2.70 14.15 -6.35
C LEU A 120 -2.34 14.87 -7.65
N ALA A 121 -3.32 15.13 -8.53
CA ALA A 121 -3.10 15.88 -9.76
C ALA A 121 -2.63 17.31 -9.46
N ASN A 122 -3.23 17.98 -8.44
CA ASN A 122 -2.79 19.28 -7.99
C ASN A 122 -1.34 19.27 -7.50
N ALA A 123 -0.96 18.33 -6.66
CA ALA A 123 0.42 18.23 -6.16
C ALA A 123 1.44 18.08 -7.30
N LYS A 124 1.10 17.28 -8.32
CA LYS A 124 1.94 17.12 -9.52
C LYS A 124 2.01 18.39 -10.35
N ALA A 125 0.88 19.12 -10.54
CA ALA A 125 0.86 20.38 -11.23
C ALA A 125 1.70 21.45 -10.50
N ALA A 126 1.58 21.54 -9.17
CA ALA A 126 2.36 22.44 -8.33
C ALA A 126 3.86 22.13 -8.37
N ALA A 127 4.23 20.85 -8.38
CA ALA A 127 5.62 20.42 -8.56
C ALA A 127 6.16 20.83 -9.93
N ALA A 128 5.39 20.59 -11.01
CA ALA A 128 5.75 20.98 -12.37
C ALA A 128 5.93 22.50 -12.51
N GLU A 129 5.04 23.28 -11.92
CA GLU A 129 5.13 24.76 -11.87
C GLU A 129 6.47 25.24 -11.28
N ASN A 130 6.94 24.56 -10.23
CA ASN A 130 8.19 24.87 -9.57
C ASN A 130 9.42 24.25 -10.26
N GLY A 131 9.25 23.54 -11.38
CA GLY A 131 10.34 22.80 -12.04
C GLY A 131 10.93 21.69 -11.18
N GLN A 132 10.14 21.12 -10.25
CA GLN A 132 10.56 20.10 -9.31
C GLN A 132 9.95 18.73 -9.66
N THR A 133 10.63 17.66 -9.27
CA THR A 133 10.02 16.32 -9.18
C THR A 133 9.08 16.27 -7.97
N LEU A 134 8.07 15.39 -8.01
CA LEU A 134 7.07 15.34 -6.95
C LEU A 134 7.69 15.00 -5.58
N PHE A 135 8.61 14.05 -5.48
CA PHE A 135 9.26 13.73 -4.19
C PHE A 135 10.02 14.94 -3.60
N ARG A 136 10.61 15.79 -4.46
CA ARG A 136 11.27 17.04 -4.02
C ARG A 136 10.29 18.10 -3.59
N HIS A 137 9.18 18.21 -4.28
CA HIS A 137 8.09 19.12 -3.91
C HIS A 137 7.51 18.75 -2.54
N LEU A 138 7.34 17.45 -2.25
CA LEU A 138 6.80 16.96 -0.97
C LEU A 138 7.80 17.07 0.19
N GLY A 139 9.04 16.60 0.00
CA GLY A 139 10.00 16.42 1.09
C GLY A 139 11.18 17.41 1.08
N GLY A 140 11.22 18.33 0.11
CA GLY A 140 12.25 19.34 0.01
C GLY A 140 13.67 18.74 -0.10
N ILE A 141 14.65 19.44 0.50
CA ILE A 141 16.07 19.05 0.42
C ILE A 141 16.38 17.75 1.20
N GLN A 142 15.53 17.35 2.13
CA GLN A 142 15.73 16.17 2.98
C GLN A 142 15.19 14.87 2.34
N ALA A 143 14.47 14.95 1.22
CA ALA A 143 13.96 13.78 0.50
C ALA A 143 15.13 13.04 -0.21
N ASP A 144 15.88 12.21 0.51
CA ASP A 144 17.06 11.51 0.03
C ASP A 144 17.10 10.02 0.41
N THR A 145 16.09 9.54 1.13
CA THR A 145 16.03 8.17 1.63
C THR A 145 15.09 7.34 0.76
N LEU A 146 15.62 6.30 0.13
CA LEU A 146 14.85 5.30 -0.64
C LEU A 146 14.21 4.32 0.34
N PRO A 147 12.94 3.92 0.13
CA PRO A 147 12.27 2.97 1.02
C PRO A 147 12.81 1.54 0.84
N VAL A 148 12.78 0.74 1.91
CA VAL A 148 12.97 -0.71 1.81
C VAL A 148 11.74 -1.32 1.14
N PRO A 149 11.89 -2.06 0.02
CA PRO A 149 10.76 -2.68 -0.64
C PRO A 149 10.34 -3.97 0.09
N MET A 150 9.04 -4.10 0.32
CA MET A 150 8.39 -5.31 0.81
C MET A 150 7.70 -5.96 -0.40
N MET A 151 8.35 -6.99 -0.96
CA MET A 151 7.98 -7.54 -2.27
C MET A 151 7.14 -8.80 -2.10
N ASN A 152 5.86 -8.74 -2.44
CA ASN A 152 4.94 -9.87 -2.36
C ASN A 152 5.24 -10.89 -3.48
N VAL A 153 5.82 -12.05 -3.15
CA VAL A 153 6.26 -13.06 -4.12
C VAL A 153 5.42 -14.34 -4.11
N ILE A 154 4.66 -14.61 -3.04
CA ILE A 154 3.63 -15.67 -3.00
C ILE A 154 2.33 -15.05 -2.51
N ASN A 155 1.26 -15.27 -3.28
CA ASN A 155 -0.10 -14.83 -2.98
C ASN A 155 -0.95 -15.99 -2.45
N GLY A 156 -1.78 -15.69 -1.46
CA GLY A 156 -2.86 -16.55 -0.95
C GLY A 156 -4.10 -15.73 -0.64
N GLY A 157 -4.97 -16.23 0.23
CA GLY A 157 -6.16 -15.53 0.70
C GLY A 157 -7.00 -14.93 -0.44
N ALA A 158 -7.43 -13.69 -0.29
CA ALA A 158 -8.23 -12.98 -1.30
C ALA A 158 -7.45 -12.60 -2.58
N HIS A 159 -6.11 -12.70 -2.59
CA HIS A 159 -5.26 -12.33 -3.73
C HIS A 159 -4.98 -13.47 -4.70
N ALA A 160 -5.41 -14.71 -4.39
CA ALA A 160 -5.19 -15.87 -5.22
C ALA A 160 -6.31 -16.91 -5.10
N ASP A 161 -6.60 -17.61 -6.19
CA ASP A 161 -7.49 -18.79 -6.18
C ASP A 161 -6.68 -20.04 -5.84
N ASN A 162 -6.33 -20.19 -4.55
CA ASN A 162 -5.58 -21.33 -4.01
C ASN A 162 -6.01 -21.63 -2.57
N ASN A 163 -5.33 -22.57 -1.91
CA ASN A 163 -5.65 -23.04 -0.55
C ASN A 163 -4.77 -22.43 0.55
N VAL A 164 -4.03 -21.37 0.28
CA VAL A 164 -3.15 -20.73 1.28
C VAL A 164 -3.94 -19.64 2.00
N ASP A 165 -4.03 -19.71 3.33
CA ASP A 165 -4.85 -18.80 4.14
C ASP A 165 -4.26 -17.40 4.27
N ILE A 166 -2.95 -17.30 4.54
CA ILE A 166 -2.22 -16.02 4.62
C ILE A 166 -2.14 -15.37 3.24
N GLN A 167 -2.52 -14.09 3.17
CA GLN A 167 -2.73 -13.39 1.91
C GLN A 167 -1.45 -13.11 1.12
N GLU A 168 -0.35 -12.72 1.82
CA GLU A 168 0.91 -12.37 1.16
C GLU A 168 2.13 -12.87 1.94
N PHE A 169 3.09 -13.39 1.18
CA PHE A 169 4.41 -13.75 1.67
C PHE A 169 5.44 -12.90 0.94
N MET A 170 6.11 -12.05 1.69
CA MET A 170 6.99 -11.01 1.17
C MET A 170 8.46 -11.31 1.44
N ILE A 171 9.34 -10.90 0.52
CA ILE A 171 10.77 -10.81 0.72
C ILE A 171 11.18 -9.35 0.92
N LEU A 172 12.08 -9.10 1.87
CA LEU A 172 12.56 -7.79 2.27
C LEU A 172 14.10 -7.75 2.17
N PRO A 173 14.69 -7.15 1.11
CA PRO A 173 16.14 -7.11 0.90
C PRO A 173 16.81 -6.07 1.81
N VAL A 174 16.72 -6.25 3.12
CA VAL A 174 17.21 -5.32 4.16
C VAL A 174 18.74 -5.16 4.12
N GLY A 175 19.47 -6.24 3.80
CA GLY A 175 20.94 -6.23 3.75
C GLY A 175 21.53 -5.60 2.50
N ALA A 176 20.73 -5.10 1.57
CA ALA A 176 21.22 -4.49 0.34
C ALA A 176 21.90 -3.13 0.61
N PRO A 177 22.95 -2.77 -0.16
CA PRO A 177 23.66 -1.50 0.03
C PRO A 177 22.96 -0.30 -0.65
N SER A 178 21.97 -0.51 -1.51
CA SER A 178 21.25 0.52 -2.25
C SER A 178 19.89 -0.01 -2.68
N PHE A 179 18.98 0.88 -3.10
CA PHE A 179 17.68 0.47 -3.62
C PHE A 179 17.80 -0.35 -4.91
N GLY A 180 18.67 0.06 -5.84
CA GLY A 180 18.91 -0.69 -7.08
C GLY A 180 19.38 -2.12 -6.82
N GLU A 181 20.27 -2.32 -5.82
CA GLU A 181 20.72 -3.65 -5.42
C GLU A 181 19.60 -4.43 -4.70
N ALA A 182 18.79 -3.78 -3.88
CA ALA A 182 17.61 -4.40 -3.25
C ALA A 182 16.63 -4.93 -4.32
N LEU A 183 16.36 -4.12 -5.35
CA LEU A 183 15.48 -4.52 -6.45
C LEU A 183 16.10 -5.68 -7.27
N ARG A 184 17.42 -5.67 -7.52
CA ARG A 184 18.13 -6.76 -8.18
C ARG A 184 18.03 -8.07 -7.40
N GLN A 185 18.32 -8.01 -6.09
CA GLN A 185 18.21 -9.18 -5.20
C GLN A 185 16.79 -9.75 -5.22
N GLY A 186 15.77 -8.89 -5.11
CA GLY A 186 14.37 -9.30 -5.21
C GLY A 186 14.05 -10.01 -6.52
N ALA A 187 14.50 -9.47 -7.66
CA ALA A 187 14.27 -10.06 -8.97
C ALA A 187 14.96 -11.44 -9.11
N GLU A 188 16.18 -11.58 -8.61
CA GLU A 188 16.92 -12.85 -8.62
C GLU A 188 16.23 -13.91 -7.77
N VAL A 189 15.75 -13.55 -6.55
CA VAL A 189 14.96 -14.45 -5.70
C VAL A 189 13.63 -14.81 -6.35
N PHE A 190 12.92 -13.86 -6.96
CA PHE A 190 11.67 -14.12 -7.68
C PHE A 190 11.87 -15.16 -8.81
N HIS A 191 12.95 -15.06 -9.58
CA HIS A 191 13.28 -16.05 -10.61
C HIS A 191 13.73 -17.39 -10.01
N ALA A 192 14.45 -17.41 -8.90
CA ALA A 192 14.79 -18.64 -8.17
C ALA A 192 13.54 -19.32 -7.64
N LEU A 193 12.59 -18.56 -7.03
CA LEU A 193 11.31 -19.09 -6.56
C LEU A 193 10.50 -19.73 -7.68
N LYS A 194 10.48 -19.13 -8.89
CA LYS A 194 9.85 -19.74 -10.05
C LYS A 194 10.43 -21.11 -10.37
N LYS A 195 11.77 -21.29 -10.27
CA LYS A 195 12.43 -22.57 -10.50
C LYS A 195 12.10 -23.59 -9.39
N VAL A 196 12.10 -23.16 -8.13
CA VAL A 196 11.70 -24.00 -6.97
C VAL A 196 10.28 -24.54 -7.15
N LEU A 197 9.31 -23.64 -7.43
CA LEU A 197 7.91 -24.04 -7.66
C LEU A 197 7.77 -24.98 -8.85
N HIS A 198 8.42 -24.68 -9.97
CA HIS A 198 8.41 -25.56 -11.15
C HIS A 198 9.01 -26.94 -10.85
N GLY A 199 10.13 -26.99 -10.11
CA GLY A 199 10.77 -28.25 -9.69
C GLY A 199 9.86 -29.11 -8.81
N ARG A 200 9.03 -28.47 -7.98
CA ARG A 200 8.00 -29.12 -7.16
C ARG A 200 6.70 -29.42 -7.92
N LYS A 201 6.63 -29.12 -9.24
CA LYS A 201 5.44 -29.26 -10.11
C LYS A 201 4.23 -28.42 -9.63
N LEU A 202 4.52 -27.27 -9.02
CA LEU A 202 3.54 -26.31 -8.56
C LEU A 202 3.27 -25.23 -9.62
N SER A 203 2.12 -24.58 -9.54
CA SER A 203 1.75 -23.47 -10.43
C SER A 203 2.71 -22.30 -10.29
N THR A 204 3.10 -21.72 -11.43
CA THR A 204 3.82 -20.45 -11.52
C THR A 204 2.97 -19.35 -12.16
N ALA A 205 1.64 -19.52 -12.18
CA ALA A 205 0.70 -18.45 -12.46
C ALA A 205 0.76 -17.42 -11.33
N VAL A 206 0.49 -16.15 -11.65
CA VAL A 206 0.58 -15.04 -10.70
C VAL A 206 -0.79 -14.53 -10.33
N GLY A 207 -0.93 -14.07 -9.09
CA GLY A 207 -2.11 -13.38 -8.57
C GLY A 207 -2.17 -11.90 -8.99
N ASP A 208 -3.12 -11.17 -8.41
CA ASP A 208 -3.39 -9.77 -8.74
C ASP A 208 -2.18 -8.85 -8.54
N GLU A 209 -1.31 -9.15 -7.59
CA GLU A 209 -0.14 -8.35 -7.26
C GLU A 209 1.17 -8.87 -7.87
N GLY A 210 1.09 -9.89 -8.71
CA GLY A 210 2.25 -10.43 -9.45
C GLY A 210 3.05 -11.50 -8.70
N GLY A 211 2.72 -11.83 -7.45
CA GLY A 211 3.26 -12.99 -6.73
C GLY A 211 2.72 -14.30 -7.28
N PHE A 212 3.48 -15.39 -7.16
CA PHE A 212 3.01 -16.72 -7.57
C PHE A 212 1.86 -17.20 -6.68
N ALA A 213 0.95 -17.98 -7.25
CA ALA A 213 -0.25 -18.48 -6.58
C ALA A 213 -0.33 -20.03 -6.59
N PRO A 214 0.65 -20.74 -6.01
CA PRO A 214 0.61 -22.19 -5.93
C PRO A 214 -0.39 -22.69 -4.87
N ASN A 215 -0.91 -23.92 -5.03
CA ASN A 215 -1.48 -24.66 -3.93
C ASN A 215 -0.36 -25.23 -3.06
N LEU A 216 -0.40 -24.97 -1.77
CA LEU A 216 0.60 -25.43 -0.80
C LEU A 216 -0.09 -26.15 0.37
N PRO A 217 0.58 -27.11 1.02
CA PRO A 217 -0.02 -27.87 2.12
C PRO A 217 -0.25 -27.05 3.39
N SER A 218 0.43 -25.93 3.55
CA SER A 218 0.30 -25.02 4.71
C SER A 218 0.91 -23.66 4.42
N ASN A 219 0.62 -22.67 5.26
CA ASN A 219 1.30 -21.36 5.24
C ASN A 219 2.81 -21.48 5.47
N GLU A 220 3.23 -22.42 6.32
CA GLU A 220 4.64 -22.71 6.59
C GLU A 220 5.38 -23.22 5.36
N ALA A 221 4.73 -24.02 4.50
CA ALA A 221 5.32 -24.49 3.23
C ALA A 221 5.62 -23.34 2.26
N ALA A 222 4.90 -22.22 2.33
CA ALA A 222 5.23 -21.02 1.57
C ALA A 222 6.55 -20.40 2.06
N LEU A 223 6.72 -20.28 3.38
CA LEU A 223 7.97 -19.77 3.97
C LEU A 223 9.17 -20.66 3.61
N GLU A 224 9.00 -21.99 3.63
CA GLU A 224 10.04 -22.95 3.21
C GLU A 224 10.43 -22.77 1.74
N CYS A 225 9.44 -22.56 0.85
CA CYS A 225 9.73 -22.24 -0.56
C CYS A 225 10.54 -20.95 -0.71
N LEU A 226 10.26 -19.93 0.12
CA LEU A 226 11.02 -18.68 0.11
C LEU A 226 12.45 -18.86 0.60
N LEU A 227 12.67 -19.62 1.67
CA LEU A 227 14.03 -19.93 2.16
C LEU A 227 14.86 -20.64 1.09
N GLU A 228 14.27 -21.67 0.45
CA GLU A 228 14.93 -22.39 -0.65
C GLU A 228 15.25 -21.48 -1.84
N ALA A 229 14.33 -20.55 -2.18
CA ALA A 229 14.54 -19.60 -3.26
C ALA A 229 15.65 -18.58 -2.94
N ILE A 230 15.69 -18.07 -1.70
CA ILE A 230 16.73 -17.14 -1.23
C ILE A 230 18.11 -17.80 -1.28
N ASP A 231 18.23 -19.03 -0.77
CA ASP A 231 19.47 -19.80 -0.79
C ASP A 231 19.91 -20.13 -2.22
N SER A 232 18.97 -20.58 -3.08
CA SER A 232 19.23 -20.85 -4.51
C SER A 232 19.65 -19.61 -5.31
N ALA A 233 19.26 -18.41 -4.87
CA ALA A 233 19.70 -17.15 -5.45
C ALA A 233 21.07 -16.69 -4.92
N GLY A 234 21.64 -17.40 -3.93
CA GLY A 234 22.94 -17.10 -3.34
C GLY A 234 22.91 -16.09 -2.20
N TYR A 235 21.75 -15.83 -1.62
CA TYR A 235 21.56 -14.93 -0.49
C TYR A 235 21.30 -15.66 0.82
N LYS A 236 21.52 -14.97 1.94
CA LYS A 236 21.29 -15.52 3.30
C LYS A 236 20.01 -14.94 3.90
N ALA A 237 19.02 -15.80 4.14
CA ALA A 237 17.83 -15.46 4.89
C ALA A 237 18.19 -15.03 6.32
N GLY A 238 17.55 -13.96 6.81
CA GLY A 238 17.85 -13.38 8.12
C GLY A 238 19.12 -12.53 8.18
N LYS A 239 19.75 -12.25 7.02
CA LYS A 239 20.90 -11.36 6.91
C LYS A 239 20.79 -10.43 5.72
N ASP A 240 20.73 -11.01 4.50
CA ASP A 240 20.62 -10.25 3.26
C ASP A 240 19.16 -9.95 2.96
N ILE A 241 18.30 -10.96 3.15
CA ILE A 241 16.86 -10.90 2.89
C ILE A 241 16.11 -11.45 4.09
N TYR A 242 15.13 -10.69 4.56
CA TYR A 242 14.17 -11.08 5.58
C TYR A 242 12.81 -11.36 4.97
N LEU A 243 11.87 -11.86 5.78
CA LEU A 243 10.52 -12.19 5.36
C LEU A 243 9.50 -11.27 6.02
N GLY A 244 8.39 -11.05 5.33
CA GLY A 244 7.21 -10.36 5.84
C GLY A 244 5.94 -11.13 5.47
N LEU A 245 4.90 -10.95 6.27
CA LEU A 245 3.58 -11.52 6.04
C LEU A 245 2.53 -10.40 6.00
N ASP A 246 1.58 -10.50 5.09
CA ASP A 246 0.28 -9.88 5.22
C ASP A 246 -0.73 -11.00 5.49
N VAL A 247 -1.24 -11.01 6.70
CA VAL A 247 -2.11 -12.09 7.17
C VAL A 247 -3.55 -11.85 6.76
N ALA A 248 -3.95 -10.57 6.63
CA ALA A 248 -5.32 -10.14 6.32
C ALA A 248 -6.37 -10.86 7.18
N SER A 249 -6.13 -10.93 8.47
CA SER A 249 -6.85 -11.79 9.42
C SER A 249 -8.35 -11.53 9.49
N SER A 250 -8.81 -10.34 9.08
CA SER A 250 -10.25 -10.00 9.02
C SER A 250 -11.03 -10.92 8.09
N GLU A 251 -10.40 -11.46 7.04
CA GLU A 251 -11.03 -12.32 6.04
C GLU A 251 -11.49 -13.67 6.62
N PHE A 252 -10.77 -14.20 7.61
CA PHE A 252 -11.06 -15.49 8.24
C PHE A 252 -11.40 -15.40 9.73
N PHE A 253 -11.63 -14.18 10.27
CA PHE A 253 -12.12 -14.00 11.64
C PHE A 253 -13.64 -14.10 11.68
N LYS A 254 -14.14 -15.17 12.32
CA LYS A 254 -15.57 -15.45 12.41
C LYS A 254 -15.93 -15.91 13.84
N LYS A 255 -16.98 -15.33 14.44
CA LYS A 255 -17.49 -15.69 15.78
C LYS A 255 -16.43 -15.67 16.88
N GLY A 256 -15.50 -14.70 16.84
CA GLY A 256 -14.44 -14.53 17.84
C GLY A 256 -13.26 -15.51 17.70
N LYS A 257 -13.12 -16.18 16.55
CA LYS A 257 -12.03 -17.10 16.25
C LYS A 257 -11.46 -16.86 14.86
N TYR A 258 -10.20 -17.24 14.67
CA TYR A 258 -9.48 -17.26 13.41
C TYR A 258 -9.55 -18.67 12.81
N HIS A 259 -10.11 -18.79 11.60
CA HIS A 259 -10.35 -20.06 10.91
C HIS A 259 -9.41 -20.19 9.72
N LEU A 260 -8.32 -20.94 9.86
CA LEU A 260 -7.41 -21.26 8.75
C LEU A 260 -7.98 -22.49 8.01
N GLU A 261 -8.82 -22.20 6.99
CA GLU A 261 -9.55 -23.25 6.25
C GLU A 261 -8.61 -24.16 5.46
N GLY A 262 -7.51 -23.61 4.90
CA GLY A 262 -6.49 -24.36 4.16
C GLY A 262 -5.71 -25.35 5.04
N GLU A 263 -5.56 -25.05 6.34
CA GLU A 263 -4.93 -25.94 7.31
C GLU A 263 -5.92 -26.72 8.17
N GLY A 264 -7.23 -26.44 8.07
CA GLY A 264 -8.27 -27.07 8.88
C GLY A 264 -8.17 -26.77 10.36
N LYS A 265 -7.70 -25.58 10.75
CA LYS A 265 -7.43 -25.17 12.11
C LYS A 265 -8.26 -23.97 12.55
N GLU A 266 -8.61 -23.93 13.83
CA GLU A 266 -9.26 -22.79 14.46
C GLU A 266 -8.45 -22.33 15.68
N TYR A 267 -8.41 -21.00 15.90
CA TYR A 267 -7.67 -20.40 16.99
C TYR A 267 -8.49 -19.30 17.68
N THR A 268 -8.37 -19.20 18.99
CA THR A 268 -8.66 -17.96 19.74
C THR A 268 -7.62 -16.89 19.41
N ALA A 269 -7.84 -15.64 19.78
CA ALA A 269 -6.86 -14.56 19.56
C ALA A 269 -5.49 -14.85 20.21
N ALA A 270 -5.48 -15.42 21.42
CA ALA A 270 -4.24 -15.77 22.11
C ALA A 270 -3.49 -16.92 21.40
N GLU A 271 -4.19 -17.98 21.01
CA GLU A 271 -3.61 -19.10 20.27
C GLU A 271 -3.12 -18.68 18.88
N PHE A 272 -3.82 -17.76 18.22
CA PHE A 272 -3.39 -17.25 16.93
C PHE A 272 -2.14 -16.36 17.05
N ALA A 273 -2.05 -15.55 18.10
CA ALA A 273 -0.82 -14.82 18.41
C ALA A 273 0.35 -15.78 18.73
N ASP A 274 0.09 -16.94 19.36
CA ASP A 274 1.10 -18.00 19.57
C ASP A 274 1.52 -18.66 18.25
N TYR A 275 0.57 -18.92 17.36
CA TYR A 275 0.85 -19.45 16.01
C TYR A 275 1.78 -18.51 15.23
N LEU A 276 1.47 -17.20 15.16
CA LEU A 276 2.28 -16.21 14.48
C LEU A 276 3.67 -16.06 15.14
N ALA A 277 3.73 -16.08 16.48
CA ALA A 277 5.00 -16.05 17.20
C ALA A 277 5.86 -17.26 16.86
N GLY A 278 5.27 -18.45 16.78
CA GLY A 278 5.95 -19.68 16.38
C GLY A 278 6.52 -19.62 14.95
N LEU A 279 5.88 -18.92 14.03
CA LEU A 279 6.44 -18.65 12.69
C LEU A 279 7.67 -17.72 12.78
N CYS A 280 7.59 -16.65 13.57
CA CYS A 280 8.71 -15.72 13.76
C CYS A 280 9.91 -16.34 14.46
N ASP A 281 9.70 -17.32 15.35
CA ASP A 281 10.78 -18.02 16.02
C ASP A 281 11.52 -19.00 15.10
N ARG A 282 10.86 -19.53 14.07
CA ARG A 282 11.44 -20.51 13.13
C ARG A 282 11.94 -19.91 11.82
N TYR A 283 11.38 -18.79 11.41
CA TYR A 283 11.68 -18.12 10.16
C TYR A 283 12.08 -16.65 10.39
N PRO A 284 12.90 -16.05 9.55
CA PRO A 284 13.34 -14.67 9.71
C PRO A 284 12.24 -13.66 9.30
N VAL A 285 11.04 -13.82 9.88
CA VAL A 285 9.90 -12.92 9.69
C VAL A 285 10.07 -11.73 10.62
N ILE A 286 10.19 -10.53 10.04
CA ILE A 286 10.40 -9.27 10.77
C ILE A 286 9.22 -8.31 10.66
N SER A 287 8.22 -8.62 9.84
CA SER A 287 7.02 -7.79 9.66
C SER A 287 5.78 -8.65 9.49
N ILE A 288 4.72 -8.32 10.22
CA ILE A 288 3.39 -8.92 10.10
C ILE A 288 2.38 -7.79 9.95
N GLU A 289 1.66 -7.77 8.83
CA GLU A 289 0.55 -6.90 8.55
C GLU A 289 -0.75 -7.61 8.91
N ASP A 290 -1.68 -6.87 9.56
CA ASP A 290 -3.00 -7.33 9.98
C ASP A 290 -3.02 -8.73 10.61
N GLY A 291 -2.10 -8.93 11.56
CA GLY A 291 -1.98 -10.18 12.33
C GLY A 291 -3.18 -10.49 13.23
N CYS A 292 -4.09 -9.52 13.41
CA CYS A 292 -5.42 -9.69 14.01
C CYS A 292 -6.46 -8.94 13.20
N ALA A 293 -7.74 -9.33 13.34
CA ALA A 293 -8.84 -8.68 12.65
C ALA A 293 -9.01 -7.21 13.06
N GLU A 294 -9.54 -6.38 12.17
CA GLU A 294 -9.71 -4.93 12.34
C GLU A 294 -10.57 -4.55 13.55
N ASP A 295 -11.50 -5.43 13.95
CA ASP A 295 -12.41 -5.24 15.10
C ASP A 295 -11.89 -5.92 16.38
N ASP A 296 -10.85 -6.78 16.32
CA ASP A 296 -10.30 -7.52 17.47
C ASP A 296 -9.16 -6.75 18.16
N TRP A 297 -9.47 -5.60 18.74
CA TRP A 297 -8.51 -4.77 19.46
C TRP A 297 -7.88 -5.46 20.67
N ALA A 298 -8.60 -6.39 21.29
CA ALA A 298 -8.07 -7.21 22.40
C ALA A 298 -7.02 -8.21 21.89
N GLY A 299 -7.26 -8.87 20.75
CA GLY A 299 -6.29 -9.71 20.06
C GLY A 299 -5.06 -8.93 19.64
N TRP A 300 -5.23 -7.71 19.08
CA TRP A 300 -4.14 -6.82 18.75
C TRP A 300 -3.26 -6.44 19.96
N ALA A 301 -3.88 -6.20 21.14
CA ALA A 301 -3.11 -5.93 22.36
C ALA A 301 -2.27 -7.15 22.78
N ILE A 302 -2.82 -8.37 22.70
CA ILE A 302 -2.10 -9.62 22.99
C ILE A 302 -0.93 -9.79 22.01
N LEU A 303 -1.18 -9.61 20.70
CA LEU A 303 -0.17 -9.74 19.66
C LEU A 303 0.96 -8.72 19.84
N THR A 304 0.61 -7.46 20.12
CA THR A 304 1.58 -6.38 20.32
C THR A 304 2.45 -6.64 21.57
N GLN A 305 1.85 -7.07 22.65
CA GLN A 305 2.60 -7.44 23.85
C GLN A 305 3.59 -8.58 23.59
N LYS A 306 3.19 -9.57 22.77
CA LYS A 306 3.99 -10.75 22.48
C LYS A 306 5.12 -10.50 21.51
N LEU A 307 4.86 -9.77 20.41
CA LEU A 307 5.76 -9.63 19.26
C LEU A 307 6.28 -8.21 19.02
N GLY A 308 5.63 -7.16 19.53
CA GLY A 308 5.93 -5.77 19.17
C GLY A 308 7.35 -5.29 19.46
N GLY A 309 8.09 -5.95 20.34
CA GLY A 309 9.52 -5.67 20.59
C GLY A 309 10.49 -6.37 19.63
N LYS A 310 10.01 -7.32 18.82
CA LYS A 310 10.84 -8.16 17.93
C LYS A 310 10.40 -8.10 16.46
N VAL A 311 9.14 -7.77 16.20
CA VAL A 311 8.50 -7.81 14.90
C VAL A 311 7.77 -6.49 14.66
N GLN A 312 7.89 -5.96 13.45
CA GLN A 312 7.05 -4.86 12.99
C GLN A 312 5.61 -5.37 12.82
N LEU A 313 4.67 -4.77 13.53
CA LEU A 313 3.26 -5.07 13.46
C LEU A 313 2.54 -3.92 12.74
N VAL A 314 2.13 -4.17 11.51
CA VAL A 314 1.55 -3.17 10.61
C VAL A 314 0.03 -3.24 10.67
N GLY A 315 -0.62 -2.13 10.99
CA GLY A 315 -2.08 -2.00 10.88
C GLY A 315 -2.47 -1.44 9.51
N ASP A 316 -3.14 -2.25 8.68
CA ASP A 316 -3.79 -1.84 7.43
C ASP A 316 -5.27 -1.61 7.68
N ASP A 317 -6.12 -2.63 7.68
CA ASP A 317 -7.54 -2.53 7.97
C ASP A 317 -7.81 -1.99 9.39
N LEU A 318 -6.87 -2.22 10.32
CA LEU A 318 -6.92 -1.69 11.67
C LEU A 318 -6.97 -0.15 11.68
N PHE A 319 -6.16 0.53 10.88
CA PHE A 319 -5.99 1.99 10.90
C PHE A 319 -6.57 2.71 9.69
N VAL A 320 -6.68 2.04 8.55
CA VAL A 320 -7.21 2.56 7.27
C VAL A 320 -6.68 3.95 6.91
N THR A 321 -5.39 4.20 7.17
CA THR A 321 -4.73 5.51 6.95
C THR A 321 -5.42 6.69 7.68
N ASN A 322 -6.25 6.39 8.70
CA ASN A 322 -7.07 7.38 9.42
C ASN A 322 -6.38 7.84 10.70
N THR A 323 -6.06 9.14 10.78
CA THR A 323 -5.35 9.74 11.92
C THR A 323 -6.06 9.59 13.25
N ARG A 324 -7.40 9.61 13.28
CA ARG A 324 -8.17 9.43 14.53
C ARG A 324 -8.06 8.02 15.07
N ILE A 325 -8.13 7.02 14.19
CA ILE A 325 -8.01 5.60 14.56
C ILE A 325 -6.57 5.29 14.94
N LEU A 326 -5.59 5.83 14.18
CA LEU A 326 -4.17 5.72 14.51
C LEU A 326 -3.86 6.32 15.89
N ALA A 327 -4.38 7.51 16.21
CA ALA A 327 -4.19 8.13 17.52
C ALA A 327 -4.73 7.24 18.66
N GLU A 328 -5.88 6.59 18.47
CA GLU A 328 -6.42 5.61 19.41
C GLU A 328 -5.48 4.42 19.59
N GLY A 329 -4.94 3.87 18.51
CA GLY A 329 -3.96 2.78 18.53
C GLY A 329 -2.68 3.15 19.28
N ILE A 330 -2.14 4.34 19.00
CA ILE A 330 -0.94 4.87 19.68
C ILE A 330 -1.19 5.00 21.19
N ILE A 331 -2.31 5.60 21.60
CA ILE A 331 -2.68 5.76 23.03
C ILE A 331 -2.78 4.40 23.72
N LYS A 332 -3.32 3.39 23.05
CA LYS A 332 -3.48 2.03 23.57
C LYS A 332 -2.23 1.16 23.46
N GLY A 333 -1.16 1.64 22.79
CA GLY A 333 0.05 0.86 22.55
C GLY A 333 -0.20 -0.37 21.68
N ILE A 334 -1.01 -0.24 20.63
CA ILE A 334 -1.40 -1.31 19.71
C ILE A 334 -0.67 -1.16 18.38
N ALA A 335 -0.06 -2.23 17.87
CA ALA A 335 0.82 -2.23 16.72
C ALA A 335 2.09 -1.38 16.95
N ASN A 336 2.93 -1.21 15.94
CA ASN A 336 4.11 -0.32 15.95
C ASN A 336 4.42 0.21 14.54
N SER A 337 3.50 0.00 13.58
CA SER A 337 3.59 0.45 12.21
C SER A 337 2.20 0.66 11.61
N ILE A 338 2.09 1.52 10.61
CA ILE A 338 0.87 1.74 9.84
C ILE A 338 1.13 1.50 8.36
N LEU A 339 0.15 0.88 7.68
CA LEU A 339 0.11 0.88 6.22
C LEU A 339 -0.57 2.16 5.72
N ILE A 340 0.02 2.77 4.71
CA ILE A 340 -0.44 4.05 4.16
C ILE A 340 -0.96 3.82 2.74
N LYS A 341 -2.25 3.92 2.58
CA LYS A 341 -2.96 3.82 1.30
C LYS A 341 -3.74 5.12 1.07
N PRO A 342 -3.26 6.04 0.21
CA PRO A 342 -3.90 7.36 0.05
C PRO A 342 -5.40 7.30 -0.27
N ASN A 343 -5.85 6.26 -1.00
CA ASN A 343 -7.26 6.10 -1.33
C ASN A 343 -8.15 5.64 -0.16
N GLN A 344 -7.59 5.12 0.93
CA GLN A 344 -8.35 4.79 2.15
C GLN A 344 -8.83 6.03 2.89
N ILE A 345 -8.16 7.17 2.69
CA ILE A 345 -8.48 8.43 3.36
C ILE A 345 -8.96 9.51 2.39
N GLY A 346 -8.41 9.60 1.18
CA GLY A 346 -8.96 10.34 0.06
C GLY A 346 -8.34 11.70 -0.25
N THR A 347 -7.31 12.16 0.47
CA THR A 347 -6.51 13.34 0.11
C THR A 347 -5.02 13.13 0.43
N LEU A 348 -4.16 13.87 -0.26
CA LEU A 348 -2.73 13.87 -0.01
C LEU A 348 -2.40 14.44 1.38
N SER A 349 -3.04 15.54 1.77
CA SER A 349 -2.78 16.19 3.06
C SER A 349 -3.08 15.27 4.25
N GLU A 350 -4.23 14.56 4.23
CA GLU A 350 -4.55 13.57 5.27
C GLU A 350 -3.57 12.38 5.26
N THR A 351 -3.13 11.96 4.06
CA THR A 351 -2.10 10.90 3.91
C THR A 351 -0.78 11.30 4.55
N LEU A 352 -0.30 12.52 4.26
CA LEU A 352 0.95 13.05 4.83
C LEU A 352 0.85 13.24 6.35
N GLU A 353 -0.31 13.64 6.85
CA GLU A 353 -0.56 13.76 8.29
C GLU A 353 -0.53 12.41 9.00
N ALA A 354 -1.11 11.36 8.40
CA ALA A 354 -1.04 10.00 8.96
C ALA A 354 0.41 9.49 9.06
N ILE A 355 1.23 9.71 8.03
CA ILE A 355 2.66 9.37 8.05
C ILE A 355 3.37 10.14 9.17
N ARG A 356 3.16 11.45 9.26
CA ARG A 356 3.79 12.28 10.28
C ARG A 356 3.39 11.85 11.69
N MET A 357 2.08 11.66 11.95
CA MET A 357 1.59 11.20 13.25
C MET A 357 2.20 9.87 13.67
N ALA A 358 2.32 8.90 12.75
CA ALA A 358 2.93 7.60 13.00
C ALA A 358 4.40 7.79 13.40
N THR A 359 5.18 8.50 12.59
CA THR A 359 6.62 8.67 12.81
C THR A 359 6.93 9.50 14.05
N ASP A 360 6.14 10.54 14.36
CA ASP A 360 6.26 11.33 15.59
C ASP A 360 6.01 10.48 16.86
N ALA A 361 5.20 9.44 16.74
CA ALA A 361 4.91 8.48 17.81
C ALA A 361 5.90 7.30 17.89
N GLY A 362 6.92 7.25 17.02
CA GLY A 362 7.89 6.15 16.95
C GLY A 362 7.38 4.92 16.20
N TYR A 363 6.24 5.01 15.50
CA TYR A 363 5.77 4.00 14.58
C TYR A 363 6.49 4.14 13.23
N SER A 364 6.69 3.05 12.51
CA SER A 364 7.06 3.14 11.10
C SER A 364 5.82 3.33 10.22
N ALA A 365 6.05 3.85 9.01
CA ALA A 365 5.03 3.97 7.98
C ALA A 365 5.47 3.23 6.72
N VAL A 366 4.58 2.39 6.19
CA VAL A 366 4.77 1.62 4.96
C VAL A 366 3.84 2.19 3.89
N VAL A 367 4.37 2.85 2.88
CA VAL A 367 3.55 3.34 1.75
C VAL A 367 3.16 2.16 0.87
N SER A 368 1.88 2.03 0.54
CA SER A 368 1.36 0.83 -0.11
C SER A 368 0.54 1.14 -1.37
N HIS A 369 0.60 0.20 -2.30
CA HIS A 369 -0.30 0.06 -3.43
C HIS A 369 -1.66 -0.51 -3.01
N ARG A 370 -2.52 -0.76 -4.01
CA ARG A 370 -3.73 -1.59 -3.86
C ARG A 370 -3.69 -2.76 -4.85
N SER A 371 -4.60 -3.72 -4.69
CA SER A 371 -4.72 -4.86 -5.62
C SER A 371 -5.10 -4.43 -7.04
N GLY A 372 -5.97 -3.43 -7.21
CA GLY A 372 -6.25 -2.77 -8.49
C GLY A 372 -5.41 -1.51 -8.66
N GLU A 373 -4.41 -1.55 -9.52
CA GLU A 373 -3.45 -0.46 -9.77
C GLU A 373 -3.51 0.02 -11.22
N THR A 374 -2.87 1.15 -11.45
CA THR A 374 -2.58 1.71 -12.77
C THR A 374 -1.07 1.88 -12.93
N GLU A 375 -0.62 2.48 -14.03
CA GLU A 375 0.78 2.91 -14.22
C GLU A 375 1.19 4.11 -13.36
N ASP A 376 0.27 4.76 -12.66
CA ASP A 376 0.58 5.86 -11.74
C ASP A 376 1.60 5.42 -10.68
N ALA A 377 2.67 6.20 -10.50
CA ALA A 377 3.77 5.90 -9.60
C ALA A 377 3.86 6.86 -8.40
N THR A 378 2.83 7.64 -8.13
CA THR A 378 2.81 8.68 -7.09
C THR A 378 3.25 8.16 -5.72
N ILE A 379 2.88 6.92 -5.36
CA ILE A 379 3.29 6.33 -4.07
C ILE A 379 4.79 6.17 -3.91
N ALA A 380 5.54 6.03 -5.00
CA ALA A 380 7.01 6.02 -4.95
C ALA A 380 7.57 7.40 -4.56
N ASP A 381 6.99 8.47 -5.11
CA ASP A 381 7.36 9.85 -4.77
C ASP A 381 6.95 10.19 -3.32
N ILE A 382 5.78 9.73 -2.87
CA ILE A 382 5.33 9.90 -1.46
C ILE A 382 6.31 9.19 -0.52
N ALA A 383 6.72 7.95 -0.81
CA ALA A 383 7.63 7.20 0.05
C ALA A 383 8.97 7.91 0.24
N VAL A 384 9.53 8.52 -0.82
CA VAL A 384 10.81 9.25 -0.73
C VAL A 384 10.62 10.68 -0.21
N GLY A 385 9.47 11.30 -0.50
CA GLY A 385 9.14 12.67 -0.09
C GLY A 385 8.71 12.80 1.38
N THR A 386 8.64 11.72 2.13
CA THR A 386 8.18 11.70 3.53
C THR A 386 9.16 10.96 4.44
N ALA A 387 8.79 10.79 5.70
CA ALA A 387 9.52 9.97 6.66
C ALA A 387 9.15 8.46 6.57
N ALA A 388 8.37 8.05 5.58
CA ALA A 388 8.13 6.63 5.31
C ALA A 388 9.41 5.97 4.82
N THR A 389 9.81 4.87 5.46
CA THR A 389 11.06 4.17 5.16
C THR A 389 10.86 2.85 4.44
N GLN A 390 9.61 2.53 4.11
CA GLN A 390 9.23 1.27 3.50
C GLN A 390 8.16 1.47 2.42
N ILE A 391 8.14 0.59 1.42
CA ILE A 391 7.12 0.56 0.38
C ILE A 391 6.67 -0.88 0.11
N LYS A 392 5.36 -1.09 0.08
CA LYS A 392 4.72 -2.35 -0.31
C LYS A 392 4.00 -2.12 -1.64
N THR A 393 4.54 -2.65 -2.74
CA THR A 393 4.00 -2.38 -4.08
C THR A 393 4.02 -3.60 -5.01
N GLY A 394 3.74 -4.76 -4.41
CA GLY A 394 3.58 -6.03 -5.12
C GLY A 394 4.89 -6.71 -5.49
N SER A 395 4.83 -7.60 -6.47
CA SER A 395 5.94 -8.45 -6.89
C SER A 395 6.79 -7.83 -8.00
N LEU A 396 7.72 -8.63 -8.55
CA LEU A 396 8.70 -8.26 -9.56
C LEU A 396 8.19 -8.53 -11.00
N CYS A 397 6.89 -8.54 -11.20
CA CYS A 397 6.24 -8.64 -12.51
C CYS A 397 4.95 -7.82 -12.52
N ARG A 398 4.30 -7.70 -13.70
CA ARG A 398 3.17 -6.79 -13.99
C ARG A 398 3.59 -5.32 -14.01
N SER A 399 3.30 -4.63 -15.11
CA SER A 399 3.77 -3.25 -15.37
C SER A 399 3.24 -2.25 -14.35
N ASP A 400 2.03 -2.48 -13.82
CA ASP A 400 1.41 -1.68 -12.77
C ASP A 400 2.23 -1.67 -11.46
N ARG A 401 2.92 -2.76 -11.14
CA ARG A 401 3.84 -2.86 -9.98
C ARG A 401 5.20 -2.29 -10.32
N MET A 402 5.76 -2.71 -11.47
CA MET A 402 7.07 -2.26 -11.91
C MET A 402 7.15 -0.75 -12.16
N ALA A 403 6.05 -0.09 -12.47
CA ALA A 403 6.00 1.37 -12.61
C ALA A 403 6.55 2.09 -11.36
N LYS A 404 6.16 1.63 -10.15
CA LYS A 404 6.58 2.19 -8.86
C LYS A 404 8.04 1.89 -8.58
N TYR A 405 8.49 0.65 -8.76
CA TYR A 405 9.91 0.27 -8.61
C TYR A 405 10.81 1.03 -9.59
N ASN A 406 10.42 1.14 -10.85
CA ASN A 406 11.16 1.90 -11.85
C ASN A 406 11.22 3.40 -11.52
N GLN A 407 10.16 3.96 -10.92
CA GLN A 407 10.18 5.34 -10.44
C GLN A 407 11.19 5.51 -9.29
N LEU A 408 11.28 4.60 -8.36
CA LEU A 408 12.28 4.62 -7.29
C LEU A 408 13.71 4.54 -7.85
N LEU A 409 13.97 3.74 -8.90
CA LEU A 409 15.27 3.73 -9.60
C LEU A 409 15.57 5.09 -10.24
N ARG A 410 14.57 5.76 -10.84
CA ARG A 410 14.77 7.13 -11.39
C ARG A 410 15.07 8.13 -10.30
N ILE A 411 14.40 8.02 -9.15
CA ILE A 411 14.65 8.87 -7.97
C ILE A 411 16.07 8.62 -7.43
N GLU A 412 16.47 7.37 -7.25
CA GLU A 412 17.84 7.00 -6.81
C GLU A 412 18.89 7.60 -7.74
N ARG A 413 18.69 7.48 -9.06
CA ARG A 413 19.58 8.09 -10.06
C ARG A 413 19.64 9.62 -9.95
N ALA A 414 18.50 10.28 -9.75
CA ALA A 414 18.42 11.73 -9.59
C ALA A 414 19.10 12.22 -8.30
N LEU A 415 19.06 11.44 -7.24
CA LEU A 415 19.73 11.70 -5.97
C LEU A 415 21.26 11.47 -6.08
N GLY A 416 21.69 10.51 -6.88
CA GLY A 416 23.09 10.13 -7.04
C GLY A 416 23.73 9.76 -5.69
N LYS A 417 24.86 10.35 -5.36
CA LYS A 417 25.60 10.06 -4.11
C LYS A 417 24.85 10.45 -2.81
N ARG A 418 23.75 11.20 -2.91
CA ARG A 418 22.90 11.57 -1.76
C ARG A 418 21.84 10.52 -1.45
N ALA A 419 21.60 9.58 -2.38
CA ALA A 419 20.66 8.50 -2.14
C ALA A 419 21.09 7.65 -0.95
N ARG A 420 20.19 7.47 0.01
CA ARG A 420 20.37 6.62 1.18
C ARG A 420 19.41 5.46 1.14
N TYR A 421 19.88 4.28 1.49
CA TYR A 421 19.06 3.10 1.70
C TYR A 421 19.14 2.71 3.17
N PRO A 422 18.04 2.74 3.92
CA PRO A 422 18.08 2.66 5.37
C PRO A 422 18.34 1.23 5.89
N GLY A 423 18.07 0.19 5.09
CA GLY A 423 18.26 -1.19 5.52
C GLY A 423 17.51 -1.49 6.81
N ALA A 424 18.20 -2.03 7.81
CA ALA A 424 17.63 -2.38 9.11
C ALA A 424 17.03 -1.17 9.86
N ALA A 425 17.57 0.03 9.67
CA ALA A 425 17.06 1.25 10.31
C ALA A 425 15.66 1.68 9.80
N ALA A 426 15.12 1.03 8.77
CA ALA A 426 13.76 1.26 8.31
C ALA A 426 12.69 0.73 9.27
N PHE A 427 13.02 -0.18 10.16
CA PHE A 427 12.08 -0.91 11.00
C PHE A 427 12.11 -0.38 12.44
N PRO A 428 10.95 -0.34 13.16
CA PRO A 428 10.86 0.18 14.52
C PRO A 428 11.38 -0.83 15.59
N ILE A 429 12.10 -1.82 15.15
CA ILE A 429 12.63 -2.93 15.94
C ILE A 429 14.15 -3.03 15.76
N GLY A 430 14.87 -3.58 16.73
CA GLY A 430 16.28 -3.90 16.58
C GLY A 430 16.50 -5.15 15.72
N LEU A 431 17.16 -5.02 14.57
CA LEU A 431 17.55 -6.11 13.66
C LEU A 431 19.05 -6.37 13.74
#